data_48255dc4213934d850f60af095e4d84f
#
_entry.id   48255dc4213934d850f60af095e4d84f
#
_cell.length_a   1.000
_cell.length_b   1.000
_cell.length_c   1.000
_cell.angle_alpha   90.00
_cell.angle_beta   90.00
_cell.angle_gamma   90.00
#
_symmetry.space_group_name_H-M   'P 1'
#
loop_
_entity.id
_entity.type
_entity.pdbx_description
1 polymer ?
#
loop_
_entity_poly.entity_id
_entity_poly.type
_entity_poly.pdbx_seq_one_letter_code
_entity_poly.pdbx_strand_id
1 'polypeptide(L)'
;MANVVVVGAQWGDEGKGKIVDWLSEQADIVVRFQGGHNAGHTLVINGVTYKLALLPSGVLRPSKLAVIGNGVVFDPQAFLDEVDRLKGQGVAISPDNLRIAENVTLILPLHRELDALRESSNAATAIGTTRRGIGPAYEDKVGRRAIRLMDLADLDTLPNKIDRLLAHHNALRRGLNLEEIDGAGILRELSAIAPKLLPYTEAVWRLQIGRAHV
;
A
#
# COMPACT_ATOMS: atom_id res chain seq x y z
N MET A 1 -24.97 2.26 -12.89
CA MET A 1 -24.01 1.17 -13.12
C MET A 1 -23.89 0.35 -11.83
N ALA A 2 -23.71 -0.98 -11.95
CA ALA A 2 -23.56 -1.81 -10.75
C ALA A 2 -22.12 -1.76 -10.23
N ASN A 3 -21.94 -1.72 -8.91
CA ASN A 3 -20.63 -1.91 -8.28
C ASN A 3 -20.29 -3.40 -8.29
N VAL A 4 -19.07 -3.75 -8.71
CA VAL A 4 -18.58 -5.12 -8.77
C VAL A 4 -17.41 -5.28 -7.84
N VAL A 5 -17.44 -6.31 -6.99
CA VAL A 5 -16.34 -6.70 -6.11
C VAL A 5 -15.77 -8.04 -6.57
N VAL A 6 -14.48 -8.08 -6.85
CA VAL A 6 -13.77 -9.31 -7.24
C VAL A 6 -12.95 -9.79 -6.06
N VAL A 7 -13.28 -10.98 -5.55
CA VAL A 7 -12.61 -11.62 -4.42
C VAL A 7 -12.04 -12.96 -4.88
N GLY A 8 -10.79 -13.26 -4.50
CA GLY A 8 -10.21 -14.57 -4.73
C GLY A 8 -10.72 -15.58 -3.71
N ALA A 9 -11.15 -16.76 -4.16
CA ALA A 9 -11.60 -17.87 -3.32
C ALA A 9 -10.46 -18.85 -2.97
N GLN A 10 -9.31 -18.71 -3.62
CA GLN A 10 -8.08 -19.50 -3.41
C GLN A 10 -6.91 -18.58 -3.10
N TRP A 11 -5.84 -19.14 -2.56
CA TRP A 11 -4.63 -18.40 -2.22
C TRP A 11 -3.68 -18.30 -3.41
N GLY A 12 -3.92 -17.32 -4.29
CA GLY A 12 -3.09 -17.05 -5.48
C GLY A 12 -3.47 -17.88 -6.70
N ASP A 13 -2.92 -17.52 -7.83
CA ASP A 13 -2.99 -18.20 -9.14
C ASP A 13 -4.40 -18.50 -9.71
N GLU A 14 -5.46 -17.98 -9.08
CA GLU A 14 -6.85 -18.15 -9.54
C GLU A 14 -7.22 -17.28 -10.76
N GLY A 15 -6.28 -16.48 -11.26
CA GLY A 15 -6.52 -15.64 -12.44
C GLY A 15 -7.30 -14.34 -12.16
N LYS A 16 -7.49 -13.96 -10.91
CA LYS A 16 -8.19 -12.74 -10.48
C LYS A 16 -7.71 -11.48 -11.21
N GLY A 17 -6.41 -11.33 -11.41
CA GLY A 17 -5.84 -10.18 -12.13
C GLY A 17 -6.39 -10.00 -13.55
N LYS A 18 -6.63 -11.08 -14.29
CA LYS A 18 -7.20 -11.05 -15.63
C LYS A 18 -8.67 -10.61 -15.64
N ILE A 19 -9.45 -11.09 -14.66
CA ILE A 19 -10.85 -10.71 -14.51
C ILE A 19 -10.97 -9.24 -14.13
N VAL A 20 -10.13 -8.77 -13.19
CA VAL A 20 -10.11 -7.36 -12.79
C VAL A 20 -9.70 -6.47 -13.96
N ASP A 21 -8.72 -6.87 -14.76
CA ASP A 21 -8.30 -6.10 -15.94
C ASP A 21 -9.43 -6.00 -16.99
N TRP A 22 -10.09 -7.12 -17.31
CA TRP A 22 -11.23 -7.12 -18.21
C TRP A 22 -12.38 -6.24 -17.72
N LEU A 23 -12.74 -6.32 -16.42
CA LEU A 23 -13.77 -5.47 -15.83
C LEU A 23 -13.35 -4.00 -15.79
N SER A 24 -12.06 -3.71 -15.64
CA SER A 24 -11.55 -2.33 -15.59
C SER A 24 -11.78 -1.55 -16.89
N GLU A 25 -11.97 -2.24 -18.01
CA GLU A 25 -12.32 -1.60 -19.29
C GLU A 25 -13.70 -0.92 -19.23
N GLN A 26 -14.62 -1.47 -18.45
CA GLN A 26 -16.00 -0.99 -18.32
C GLN A 26 -16.24 -0.11 -17.08
N ALA A 27 -15.30 -0.10 -16.13
CA ALA A 27 -15.43 0.65 -14.89
C ALA A 27 -14.94 2.10 -15.06
N ASP A 28 -15.57 3.04 -14.38
CA ASP A 28 -15.09 4.42 -14.26
C ASP A 28 -14.00 4.54 -13.18
N ILE A 29 -14.14 3.74 -12.13
CA ILE A 29 -13.20 3.70 -11.00
C ILE A 29 -12.73 2.27 -10.76
N VAL A 30 -11.43 2.08 -10.61
CA VAL A 30 -10.81 0.79 -10.24
C VAL A 30 -10.16 0.93 -8.87
N VAL A 31 -10.68 0.19 -7.90
CA VAL A 31 -10.25 0.29 -6.50
C VAL A 31 -9.48 -0.96 -6.08
N ARG A 32 -8.25 -0.76 -5.59
CA ARG A 32 -7.56 -1.77 -4.79
C ARG A 32 -7.95 -1.55 -3.33
N PHE A 33 -8.74 -2.44 -2.75
CA PHE A 33 -9.33 -2.20 -1.44
C PHE A 33 -8.55 -2.82 -0.27
N GLN A 34 -7.64 -3.78 -0.52
CA GLN A 34 -6.84 -4.45 0.52
C GLN A 34 -5.52 -5.02 -0.01
N GLY A 35 -4.72 -5.61 0.89
CA GLY A 35 -3.41 -6.17 0.59
C GLY A 35 -2.33 -5.09 0.57
N GLY A 36 -1.25 -5.35 -0.11
CA GLY A 36 -0.13 -4.43 -0.28
C GLY A 36 0.60 -4.74 -1.59
N HIS A 37 1.89 -4.46 -1.66
CA HIS A 37 2.72 -4.74 -2.83
C HIS A 37 3.29 -6.18 -2.86
N ASN A 38 2.71 -7.10 -2.08
CA ASN A 38 3.17 -8.48 -1.91
C ASN A 38 2.88 -9.40 -3.10
N ALA A 39 1.88 -9.07 -3.92
CA ALA A 39 1.52 -9.87 -5.09
C ALA A 39 1.55 -8.98 -6.34
N GLY A 40 2.34 -9.40 -7.33
CA GLY A 40 2.37 -8.75 -8.65
C GLY A 40 1.41 -9.41 -9.61
N HIS A 41 0.87 -8.63 -10.54
CA HIS A 41 0.16 -9.15 -11.71
C HIS A 41 0.71 -8.51 -12.98
N THR A 42 0.73 -9.30 -14.04
CA THR A 42 1.26 -8.87 -15.34
C THR A 42 0.11 -8.69 -16.31
N LEU A 43 0.08 -7.54 -16.96
CA LEU A 43 -0.91 -7.20 -17.97
C LEU A 43 -0.20 -6.96 -19.30
N VAL A 44 -0.83 -7.35 -20.40
CA VAL A 44 -0.35 -7.07 -21.75
C VAL A 44 -1.39 -6.20 -22.45
N ILE A 45 -1.03 -4.95 -22.76
CA ILE A 45 -1.91 -3.99 -23.42
C ILE A 45 -1.20 -3.52 -24.69
N ASN A 46 -1.82 -3.71 -25.84
CA ASN A 46 -1.26 -3.34 -27.15
C ASN A 46 0.17 -3.88 -27.38
N GLY A 47 0.45 -5.11 -26.92
CA GLY A 47 1.76 -5.74 -27.05
C GLY A 47 2.82 -5.29 -26.02
N VAL A 48 2.50 -4.33 -25.17
CA VAL A 48 3.39 -3.86 -24.10
C VAL A 48 3.05 -4.57 -22.79
N THR A 49 4.08 -5.08 -22.14
CA THR A 49 3.93 -5.79 -20.85
C THR A 49 4.11 -4.83 -19.67
N TYR A 50 3.10 -4.76 -18.82
CA TYR A 50 3.09 -3.99 -17.58
C TYR A 50 3.05 -4.93 -16.38
N LYS A 51 3.93 -4.68 -15.41
CA LYS A 51 3.94 -5.41 -14.12
C LYS A 51 3.45 -4.47 -13.04
N LEU A 52 2.32 -4.78 -12.41
CA LEU A 52 1.77 -4.01 -11.30
C LEU A 52 1.93 -4.80 -10.00
N ALA A 53 2.23 -4.11 -8.90
CA ALA A 53 2.31 -4.70 -7.57
C ALA A 53 1.38 -3.98 -6.57
N LEU A 54 1.45 -2.66 -6.49
CA LEU A 54 0.65 -1.83 -5.59
C LEU A 54 -0.44 -1.06 -6.34
N LEU A 55 -0.14 -0.58 -7.54
CA LEU A 55 -1.08 0.24 -8.31
C LEU A 55 -2.25 -0.59 -8.85
N PRO A 56 -3.49 -0.06 -8.80
CA PRO A 56 -4.65 -0.68 -9.47
C PRO A 56 -4.48 -0.69 -11.00
N SER A 57 -5.03 -1.70 -11.68
CA SER A 57 -4.94 -1.82 -13.15
C SER A 57 -5.55 -0.62 -13.91
N GLY A 58 -6.45 0.10 -13.28
CA GLY A 58 -7.06 1.32 -13.85
C GLY A 58 -6.06 2.41 -14.25
N VAL A 59 -4.85 2.46 -13.65
CA VAL A 59 -3.82 3.44 -14.02
C VAL A 59 -3.33 3.29 -15.47
N LEU A 60 -3.49 2.08 -16.06
CA LEU A 60 -3.10 1.78 -17.43
C LEU A 60 -4.18 2.14 -18.46
N ARG A 61 -5.35 2.56 -18.01
CA ARG A 61 -6.50 2.84 -18.87
C ARG A 61 -6.79 4.35 -18.91
N PRO A 62 -6.84 4.95 -20.09
CA PRO A 62 -7.23 6.36 -20.22
C PRO A 62 -8.61 6.64 -19.62
N SER A 63 -8.78 7.82 -19.04
CA SER A 63 -10.05 8.31 -18.47
C SER A 63 -10.60 7.48 -17.29
N LYS A 64 -9.80 6.60 -16.69
CA LYS A 64 -10.19 5.85 -15.48
C LYS A 64 -9.55 6.47 -14.25
N LEU A 65 -10.29 6.44 -13.15
CA LEU A 65 -9.75 6.80 -11.84
C LEU A 65 -9.29 5.53 -11.12
N ALA A 66 -8.01 5.46 -10.81
CA ALA A 66 -7.44 4.41 -9.98
C ALA A 66 -7.43 4.85 -8.52
N VAL A 67 -7.81 3.96 -7.60
CA VAL A 67 -7.89 4.28 -6.18
C VAL A 67 -7.20 3.20 -5.35
N ILE A 68 -6.28 3.61 -4.49
CA ILE A 68 -5.73 2.78 -3.41
C ILE A 68 -6.57 3.03 -2.17
N GLY A 69 -7.37 2.04 -1.78
CA GLY A 69 -8.35 2.14 -0.70
C GLY A 69 -7.74 1.97 0.69
N ASN A 70 -8.50 2.32 1.71
CA ASN A 70 -8.10 2.35 3.11
C ASN A 70 -7.78 0.98 3.74
N GLY A 71 -8.16 -0.11 3.09
CA GLY A 71 -7.78 -1.47 3.51
C GLY A 71 -6.36 -1.86 3.14
N VAL A 72 -5.72 -1.13 2.22
CA VAL A 72 -4.34 -1.40 1.77
C VAL A 72 -3.34 -1.04 2.86
N VAL A 73 -2.27 -1.83 2.99
CA VAL A 73 -1.03 -1.42 3.67
C VAL A 73 -0.04 -0.97 2.60
N PHE A 74 0.41 0.25 2.74
CA PHE A 74 1.02 1.04 1.70
C PHE A 74 2.51 1.24 1.95
N ASP A 75 3.36 0.73 1.06
CA ASP A 75 4.80 1.00 1.09
C ASP A 75 5.10 2.25 0.26
N PRO A 76 5.55 3.35 0.89
CA PRO A 76 5.82 4.62 0.21
C PRO A 76 6.86 4.51 -0.90
N GLN A 77 7.96 3.80 -0.63
CA GLN A 77 9.04 3.68 -1.60
C GLN A 77 8.65 2.79 -2.78
N ALA A 78 8.03 1.63 -2.48
CA ALA A 78 7.53 0.73 -3.53
C ALA A 78 6.50 1.43 -4.45
N PHE A 79 5.69 2.34 -3.91
CA PHE A 79 4.77 3.16 -4.68
C PHE A 79 5.51 4.09 -5.64
N LEU A 80 6.50 4.85 -5.15
CA LEU A 80 7.25 5.79 -5.99
C LEU A 80 8.02 5.06 -7.08
N ASP A 81 8.67 3.95 -6.73
CA ASP A 81 9.43 3.13 -7.70
C ASP A 81 8.50 2.57 -8.81
N GLU A 82 7.29 2.13 -8.43
CA GLU A 82 6.31 1.64 -9.40
C GLU A 82 5.77 2.75 -10.29
N VAL A 83 5.48 3.93 -9.75
CA VAL A 83 5.05 5.11 -10.50
C VAL A 83 6.14 5.55 -11.50
N ASP A 84 7.38 5.66 -11.05
CA ASP A 84 8.49 6.10 -11.90
C ASP A 84 8.76 5.10 -13.03
N ARG A 85 8.72 3.81 -12.74
CA ARG A 85 8.85 2.76 -13.73
C ARG A 85 7.75 2.81 -14.80
N LEU A 86 6.50 3.00 -14.40
CA LEU A 86 5.37 3.07 -15.34
C LEU A 86 5.38 4.36 -16.16
N LYS A 87 5.75 5.49 -15.55
CA LYS A 87 5.96 6.75 -16.28
C LYS A 87 7.07 6.60 -17.33
N GLY A 88 8.15 5.90 -17.00
CA GLY A 88 9.20 5.54 -17.95
C GLY A 88 8.72 4.65 -19.11
N GLN A 89 7.61 3.93 -18.93
CA GLN A 89 6.93 3.15 -19.98
C GLN A 89 5.85 3.95 -20.73
N GLY A 90 5.74 5.27 -20.50
CA GLY A 90 4.78 6.15 -21.16
C GLY A 90 3.39 6.20 -20.52
N VAL A 91 3.20 5.62 -19.32
CA VAL A 91 1.92 5.70 -18.60
C VAL A 91 1.80 7.06 -17.91
N ALA A 92 0.71 7.79 -18.20
CA ALA A 92 0.41 9.05 -17.52
C ALA A 92 -0.16 8.76 -16.14
N ILE A 93 0.59 9.07 -15.08
CA ILE A 93 0.17 8.93 -13.67
C ILE A 93 0.31 10.27 -12.98
N SER A 94 -0.79 10.77 -12.47
CA SER A 94 -0.85 12.03 -11.72
C SER A 94 -1.93 11.95 -10.63
N PRO A 95 -1.98 12.95 -9.73
CA PRO A 95 -3.11 13.06 -8.79
C PRO A 95 -4.49 13.12 -9.46
N ASP A 96 -4.60 13.44 -10.73
CA ASP A 96 -5.90 13.52 -11.41
C ASP A 96 -6.50 12.14 -11.71
N ASN A 97 -5.65 11.12 -11.94
CA ASN A 97 -6.10 9.77 -12.31
C ASN A 97 -5.72 8.69 -11.28
N LEU A 98 -5.03 9.05 -10.19
CA LEU A 98 -4.70 8.16 -9.09
C LEU A 98 -4.95 8.83 -7.75
N ARG A 99 -5.70 8.18 -6.87
CA ARG A 99 -5.95 8.63 -5.50
C ARG A 99 -5.55 7.56 -4.50
N ILE A 100 -5.08 8.01 -3.35
CA ILE A 100 -4.71 7.15 -2.22
C ILE A 100 -5.53 7.57 -1.02
N ALA A 101 -6.17 6.60 -0.36
CA ALA A 101 -6.92 6.88 0.85
C ALA A 101 -6.03 7.53 1.92
N GLU A 102 -6.47 8.64 2.47
CA GLU A 102 -5.76 9.39 3.50
C GLU A 102 -5.38 8.53 4.73
N ASN A 103 -6.16 7.52 5.01
CA ASN A 103 -6.04 6.66 6.18
C ASN A 103 -5.38 5.30 5.90
N VAL A 104 -4.72 5.11 4.73
CA VAL A 104 -3.90 3.90 4.52
C VAL A 104 -2.77 3.83 5.55
N THR A 105 -2.50 2.62 6.02
CA THR A 105 -1.37 2.35 6.93
C THR A 105 -0.07 2.27 6.13
N LEU A 106 0.95 2.98 6.58
CA LEU A 106 2.27 2.94 5.96
C LEU A 106 3.04 1.69 6.40
N ILE A 107 3.69 1.04 5.44
CA ILE A 107 4.71 0.03 5.71
C ILE A 107 6.04 0.76 5.89
N LEU A 108 6.67 0.55 7.04
CA LEU A 108 7.96 1.13 7.40
C LEU A 108 9.05 0.05 7.36
N PRO A 109 10.34 0.40 7.34
CA PRO A 109 11.44 -0.56 7.36
C PRO A 109 11.34 -1.58 8.51
N LEU A 110 10.92 -1.14 9.70
CA LEU A 110 10.72 -2.01 10.87
C LEU A 110 9.71 -3.14 10.65
N HIS A 111 8.68 -2.92 9.83
CA HIS A 111 7.71 -3.98 9.50
C HIS A 111 8.34 -5.06 8.64
N ARG A 112 9.20 -4.68 7.67
CA ARG A 112 9.92 -5.63 6.81
C ARG A 112 10.94 -6.43 7.60
N GLU A 113 11.66 -5.78 8.54
CA GLU A 113 12.58 -6.47 9.43
C GLU A 113 11.84 -7.49 10.31
N LEU A 114 10.73 -7.11 10.92
CA LEU A 114 9.94 -8.00 11.77
C LEU A 114 9.39 -9.20 10.98
N ASP A 115 8.91 -8.97 9.75
CA ASP A 115 8.44 -10.02 8.86
C ASP A 115 9.58 -11.01 8.52
N ALA A 116 10.77 -10.48 8.17
CA ALA A 116 11.96 -11.28 7.89
C ALA A 116 12.43 -12.08 9.11
N LEU A 117 12.43 -11.49 10.30
CA LEU A 117 12.80 -12.15 11.56
C LEU A 117 11.87 -13.33 11.87
N ARG A 118 10.57 -13.16 11.71
CA ARG A 118 9.57 -14.21 11.95
C ARG A 118 9.75 -15.38 10.98
N GLU A 119 10.06 -15.09 9.72
CA GLU A 119 10.30 -16.13 8.71
C GLU A 119 11.63 -16.85 8.89
N SER A 120 12.63 -16.23 9.51
CA SER A 120 13.95 -16.84 9.74
C SER A 120 14.07 -17.59 11.05
N SER A 121 13.23 -17.27 12.05
CA SER A 121 13.40 -17.76 13.42
C SER A 121 12.99 -19.23 13.63
N ASN A 122 12.14 -19.80 12.78
CA ASN A 122 11.76 -21.22 12.90
C ASN A 122 11.19 -21.77 11.58
N ALA A 123 11.93 -22.62 10.90
CA ALA A 123 11.49 -23.25 9.63
C ALA A 123 10.18 -24.07 9.78
N ALA A 124 9.88 -24.58 10.99
CA ALA A 124 8.68 -25.36 11.25
C ALA A 124 7.40 -24.48 11.42
N THR A 125 7.58 -23.19 11.70
CA THR A 125 6.48 -22.22 11.90
C THR A 125 6.49 -21.12 10.84
N ALA A 126 7.38 -21.17 9.87
CA ALA A 126 7.45 -20.23 8.77
C ALA A 126 6.16 -20.29 7.94
N ILE A 127 5.55 -19.13 7.70
CA ILE A 127 4.29 -18.99 6.94
C ILE A 127 4.58 -18.99 5.42
N GLY A 128 5.81 -18.70 5.02
CA GLY A 128 6.19 -18.49 3.62
C GLY A 128 5.82 -17.09 3.13
N THR A 129 5.99 -16.07 3.98
CA THR A 129 5.66 -14.69 3.61
C THR A 129 6.64 -14.14 2.57
N THR A 130 6.23 -13.06 1.90
CA THR A 130 7.09 -12.35 0.94
C THR A 130 8.11 -11.43 1.61
N ARG A 131 8.15 -11.38 2.95
CA ARG A 131 9.03 -10.52 3.78
C ARG A 131 8.92 -9.03 3.46
N ARG A 132 7.72 -8.60 3.06
CA ARG A 132 7.45 -7.20 2.68
C ARG A 132 6.78 -6.39 3.78
N GLY A 133 6.64 -6.96 4.99
CA GLY A 133 6.09 -6.28 6.14
C GLY A 133 4.57 -6.12 6.12
N ILE A 134 3.86 -6.86 5.28
CA ILE A 134 2.40 -6.76 5.13
C ILE A 134 1.69 -7.11 6.43
N GLY A 135 1.98 -8.30 6.99
CA GLY A 135 1.38 -8.78 8.25
C GLY A 135 1.63 -7.82 9.42
N PRO A 136 2.89 -7.49 9.73
CA PRO A 136 3.22 -6.55 10.80
C PRO A 136 2.56 -5.16 10.65
N ALA A 137 2.44 -4.63 9.43
CA ALA A 137 1.74 -3.37 9.21
C ALA A 137 0.23 -3.48 9.49
N TYR A 138 -0.40 -4.60 9.17
CA TYR A 138 -1.79 -4.86 9.57
C TYR A 138 -1.94 -5.02 11.08
N GLU A 139 -1.00 -5.66 11.77
CA GLU A 139 -1.00 -5.75 13.24
C GLU A 139 -0.97 -4.36 13.86
N ASP A 140 -0.16 -3.45 13.34
CA ASP A 140 -0.08 -2.08 13.83
C ASP A 140 -1.34 -1.28 13.52
N LYS A 141 -1.97 -1.52 12.36
CA LYS A 141 -3.27 -0.94 12.01
C LYS A 141 -4.35 -1.32 13.03
N VAL A 142 -4.49 -2.62 13.31
CA VAL A 142 -5.47 -3.13 14.28
C VAL A 142 -5.09 -2.73 15.71
N GLY A 143 -3.80 -2.72 16.04
CA GLY A 143 -3.25 -2.26 17.31
C GLY A 143 -3.32 -0.74 17.52
N ARG A 144 -3.85 0.03 16.55
CA ARG A 144 -4.04 1.49 16.60
C ARG A 144 -2.76 2.29 16.88
N ARG A 145 -1.61 1.80 16.41
CA ARG A 145 -0.30 2.45 16.55
C ARG A 145 0.37 2.75 15.22
N ALA A 146 -0.26 2.34 14.10
CA ALA A 146 0.26 2.56 12.76
C ALA A 146 0.36 4.05 12.42
N ILE A 147 1.38 4.40 11.67
CA ILE A 147 1.47 5.68 10.96
C ILE A 147 0.62 5.57 9.69
N ARG A 148 -0.20 6.58 9.43
CA ARG A 148 -1.08 6.68 8.25
C ARG A 148 -0.59 7.75 7.30
N LEU A 149 -0.99 7.66 6.04
CA LEU A 149 -0.60 8.64 5.03
C LEU A 149 -0.98 10.07 5.43
N MET A 150 -2.18 10.29 5.98
CA MET A 150 -2.63 11.59 6.45
C MET A 150 -1.78 12.17 7.59
N ASP A 151 -1.08 11.33 8.36
CA ASP A 151 -0.21 11.80 9.46
C ASP A 151 1.00 12.57 8.92
N LEU A 152 1.36 12.37 7.66
CA LEU A 152 2.44 13.11 7.01
C LEU A 152 2.08 14.56 6.69
N ALA A 153 0.80 14.92 6.75
CA ALA A 153 0.37 16.31 6.57
C ALA A 153 0.59 17.18 7.82
N ASP A 154 0.83 16.55 8.97
CA ASP A 154 1.05 17.23 10.26
C ASP A 154 2.37 16.72 10.87
N LEU A 155 3.47 17.34 10.46
CA LEU A 155 4.82 16.99 10.90
C LEU A 155 5.07 17.34 12.38
N ASP A 156 4.27 18.22 12.98
CA ASP A 156 4.42 18.61 14.38
C ASP A 156 3.95 17.49 15.33
N THR A 157 2.90 16.76 14.95
CA THR A 157 2.38 15.62 15.74
C THR A 157 2.99 14.28 15.36
N LEU A 158 3.67 14.19 14.22
CA LEU A 158 4.26 12.94 13.71
C LEU A 158 5.27 12.31 14.67
N PRO A 159 6.18 13.05 15.37
CA PRO A 159 7.10 12.48 16.36
C PRO A 159 6.39 11.68 17.44
N ASN A 160 5.32 12.21 18.03
CA ASN A 160 4.55 11.53 19.07
C ASN A 160 3.91 10.21 18.58
N LYS A 161 3.52 10.16 17.30
CA LYS A 161 2.98 8.95 16.68
C LYS A 161 4.07 7.90 16.46
N ILE A 162 5.27 8.34 16.04
CA ILE A 162 6.45 7.49 15.89
C ILE A 162 6.85 6.93 17.26
N ASP A 163 6.90 7.73 18.30
CA ASP A 163 7.25 7.29 19.66
C ASP A 163 6.27 6.21 20.15
N ARG A 164 4.97 6.41 19.93
CA ARG A 164 3.96 5.41 20.30
C ARG A 164 4.13 4.09 19.53
N LEU A 165 4.47 4.15 18.25
CA LEU A 165 4.78 2.98 17.43
C LEU A 165 6.02 2.28 17.99
N LEU A 166 7.10 3.03 18.22
CA LEU A 166 8.38 2.51 18.68
C LEU A 166 8.35 1.98 20.11
N ALA A 167 7.50 2.51 20.99
CA ALA A 167 7.30 1.96 22.33
C ALA A 167 6.95 0.46 22.28
N HIS A 168 6.11 0.05 21.34
CA HIS A 168 5.77 -1.35 21.10
C HIS A 168 6.92 -2.13 20.44
N HIS A 169 7.44 -1.62 19.34
CA HIS A 169 8.46 -2.34 18.57
C HIS A 169 9.79 -2.45 19.32
N ASN A 170 10.21 -1.42 20.04
CA ASN A 170 11.44 -1.46 20.82
C ASN A 170 11.31 -2.38 22.04
N ALA A 171 10.12 -2.49 22.65
CA ALA A 171 9.88 -3.50 23.69
C ALA A 171 10.05 -4.93 23.14
N LEU A 172 9.52 -5.20 21.93
CA LEU A 172 9.70 -6.48 21.26
C LEU A 172 11.17 -6.72 20.90
N ARG A 173 11.86 -5.72 20.37
CA ARG A 173 13.29 -5.81 19.99
C ARG A 173 14.18 -6.10 21.20
N ARG A 174 13.93 -5.45 22.34
CA ARG A 174 14.64 -5.78 23.60
C ARG A 174 14.45 -7.25 23.99
N GLY A 175 13.23 -7.76 23.90
CA GLY A 175 12.94 -9.18 24.18
C GLY A 175 13.65 -10.16 23.22
N LEU A 176 14.02 -9.69 22.03
CA LEU A 176 14.75 -10.47 21.02
C LEU A 176 16.27 -10.17 21.01
N ASN A 177 16.78 -9.41 21.97
CA ASN A 177 18.18 -8.93 22.04
C ASN A 177 18.64 -8.19 20.78
N LEU A 178 17.74 -7.38 20.18
CA LEU A 178 18.03 -6.52 19.04
C LEU A 178 18.18 -5.07 19.47
N GLU A 179 18.95 -4.28 18.73
CA GLU A 179 19.06 -2.84 18.95
C GLU A 179 17.73 -2.14 18.78
N GLU A 180 17.49 -1.11 19.60
CA GLU A 180 16.31 -0.27 19.48
C GLU A 180 16.38 0.61 18.21
N ILE A 181 15.22 0.90 17.64
CA ILE A 181 15.11 1.77 16.48
C ILE A 181 15.02 3.22 16.95
N ASP A 182 15.80 4.09 16.31
CA ASP A 182 15.74 5.54 16.51
C ASP A 182 14.59 6.16 15.70
N GLY A 183 13.69 6.87 16.36
CA GLY A 183 12.56 7.56 15.75
C GLY A 183 12.97 8.72 14.84
N ALA A 184 14.12 9.35 15.10
CA ALA A 184 14.60 10.47 14.30
C ALA A 184 14.92 10.05 12.84
N GLY A 185 15.39 8.81 12.64
CA GLY A 185 15.59 8.23 11.32
C GLY A 185 14.29 8.12 10.55
N ILE A 186 13.26 7.53 11.17
CA ILE A 186 11.93 7.37 10.58
C ILE A 186 11.32 8.75 10.25
N LEU A 187 11.42 9.70 11.18
CA LEU A 187 10.90 11.06 10.97
C LEU A 187 11.52 11.73 9.75
N ARG A 188 12.85 11.65 9.60
CA ARG A 188 13.55 12.21 8.44
C ARG A 188 13.10 11.59 7.13
N GLU A 189 13.00 10.26 7.08
CA GLU A 189 12.54 9.54 5.87
C GLU A 189 11.12 9.93 5.49
N LEU A 190 10.20 9.92 6.45
CA LEU A 190 8.80 10.26 6.23
C LEU A 190 8.63 11.72 5.81
N SER A 191 9.35 12.66 6.45
CA SER A 191 9.33 14.08 6.09
C SER A 191 9.84 14.33 4.68
N ALA A 192 10.88 13.61 4.25
CA ALA A 192 11.45 13.74 2.91
C ALA A 192 10.51 13.20 1.80
N ILE A 193 9.73 12.16 2.10
CA ILE A 193 8.85 11.52 1.12
C ILE A 193 7.45 12.15 1.08
N ALA A 194 7.01 12.80 2.18
CA ALA A 194 5.68 13.38 2.32
C ALA A 194 5.24 14.28 1.14
N PRO A 195 6.08 15.23 0.64
CA PRO A 195 5.68 16.10 -0.47
C PRO A 195 5.37 15.35 -1.77
N LYS A 196 5.94 14.14 -1.97
CA LYS A 196 5.71 13.31 -3.15
C LYS A 196 4.42 12.50 -3.07
N LEU A 197 3.94 12.23 -1.85
CA LEU A 197 2.77 11.38 -1.59
C LEU A 197 1.50 12.17 -1.34
N LEU A 198 1.59 13.26 -0.58
CA LEU A 198 0.43 14.07 -0.17
C LEU A 198 -0.44 14.55 -1.32
N PRO A 199 0.08 14.92 -2.52
CA PRO A 199 -0.78 15.30 -3.64
C PRO A 199 -1.76 14.21 -4.09
N TYR A 200 -1.46 12.94 -3.87
CA TYR A 200 -2.33 11.81 -4.21
C TYR A 200 -3.38 11.52 -3.13
N THR A 201 -3.26 12.14 -1.95
CA THR A 201 -4.09 11.81 -0.77
C THR A 201 -5.50 12.33 -0.91
N GLU A 202 -6.48 11.49 -0.60
CA GLU A 202 -7.90 11.84 -0.66
C GLU A 202 -8.73 11.07 0.38
N ALA A 203 -9.85 11.65 0.81
CA ALA A 203 -10.91 10.95 1.54
C ALA A 203 -11.72 10.06 0.58
N VAL A 204 -11.10 8.97 0.10
CA VAL A 204 -11.60 8.14 -1.02
C VAL A 204 -12.98 7.54 -0.79
N TRP A 205 -13.42 7.38 0.46
CA TRP A 205 -14.78 6.96 0.79
C TRP A 205 -15.85 7.93 0.25
N ARG A 206 -15.55 9.22 0.17
CA ARG A 206 -16.44 10.24 -0.44
C ARG A 206 -16.56 10.06 -1.94
N LEU A 207 -15.46 9.71 -2.61
CA LEU A 207 -15.45 9.43 -4.04
C LEU A 207 -16.29 8.18 -4.38
N GLN A 208 -16.22 7.15 -3.54
CA GLN A 208 -16.94 5.91 -3.72
C GLN A 208 -18.44 6.08 -3.48
N ILE A 209 -18.84 6.76 -2.40
CA ILE A 209 -20.25 7.01 -2.07
C ILE A 209 -20.87 7.99 -3.06
N GLY A 210 -20.19 9.10 -3.39
CA GLY A 210 -20.72 10.13 -4.27
C GLY A 210 -21.04 9.65 -5.69
N ARG A 211 -20.44 8.56 -6.14
CA ARG A 211 -20.71 7.95 -7.47
C ARG A 211 -21.63 6.74 -7.43
N ALA A 212 -21.96 6.23 -6.25
CA ALA A 212 -22.93 5.15 -6.08
C ALA A 212 -24.39 5.60 -6.18
N HIS A 213 -24.65 6.90 -6.18
CA HIS A 213 -25.98 7.51 -6.19
C HIS A 213 -26.32 8.27 -7.48
N VAL A 214 -25.60 8.04 -8.56
CA VAL A 214 -25.91 8.65 -9.88
C VAL A 214 -26.42 7.58 -10.83
#